data_ce4c9b26707e8f54c8cb75e6e91b4239
#
_entry.id   ce4c9b26707e8f54c8cb75e6e91b4239
#
_cell.length_a   1.000
_cell.length_b   1.000
_cell.length_c   1.000
_cell.angle_alpha   90.00
_cell.angle_beta   90.00
_cell.angle_gamma   90.00
#
_symmetry.space_group_name_H-M   'P 1'
#
loop_
_entity.id
_entity.type
_entity.pdbx_description
1 polymer ?
#
loop_
_entity_poly.entity_id
_entity_poly.type
_entity_poly.pdbx_seq_one_letter_code
_entity_poly.pdbx_strand_id
1 'polypeptide(L)'
;MIVWNPDLVAFSIGTLAVRWYSLLWCIGLAVAYYVVMRLYKKQGIPEEKFDPLFFYCFVGILVGARLGHCLLYEPGYFLAHPLEMFLPIRFDDAGDWHFTGYAGLASHGGTAGIILALWLYVKRTGVNFVRVIDNIAVATPITACCIRLGNLMNSEIVGKYTGSDYGFVFERLGETLPRHPGQLYEAIAYFVFFLVSLWLYRRWPQRIGTGFFFGFCLTSIFAFRFFVEIFKEVQEPWELEMVSAIGLNQGQVLSIPFVIIGVLGLLGVYRRFGDAGKAQS
;
A
#
# COMPACT_ATOMS: atom_id res chain seq x y z
N MET A 1 -24.65 -15.61 8.65
CA MET A 1 -24.20 -14.73 7.56
C MET A 1 -24.44 -13.28 7.92
N ILE A 2 -23.65 -12.36 7.37
CA ILE A 2 -23.77 -10.91 7.57
C ILE A 2 -24.15 -10.30 6.23
N VAL A 3 -25.28 -9.60 6.17
CA VAL A 3 -25.65 -8.82 4.99
C VAL A 3 -24.83 -7.54 5.00
N TRP A 4 -24.09 -7.28 3.91
CA TRP A 4 -23.13 -6.19 3.81
C TRP A 4 -23.49 -5.24 2.67
N ASN A 5 -24.03 -4.09 3.04
CA ASN A 5 -24.39 -3.04 2.09
C ASN A 5 -24.26 -1.65 2.73
N PRO A 6 -23.05 -1.28 3.19
CA PRO A 6 -22.82 0.03 3.79
C PRO A 6 -22.99 1.14 2.76
N ASP A 7 -23.36 2.33 3.19
CA ASP A 7 -23.23 3.52 2.35
C ASP A 7 -21.74 3.74 2.01
N LEU A 8 -21.45 4.12 0.76
CA LEU A 8 -20.10 4.48 0.34
C LEU A 8 -19.65 5.82 0.94
N VAL A 9 -20.60 6.69 1.22
CA VAL A 9 -20.37 8.03 1.77
C VAL A 9 -20.35 7.97 3.28
N ALA A 10 -19.24 8.38 3.89
CA ALA A 10 -19.13 8.49 5.35
C ALA A 10 -19.93 9.69 5.87
N PHE A 11 -19.75 10.83 5.21
CA PHE A 11 -20.48 12.09 5.48
C PHE A 11 -20.31 13.04 4.29
N SER A 12 -21.16 14.09 4.25
CA SER A 12 -21.08 15.13 3.24
C SER A 12 -20.88 16.52 3.88
N ILE A 13 -20.02 17.34 3.29
CA ILE A 13 -19.80 18.74 3.65
C ILE A 13 -20.22 19.59 2.46
N GLY A 14 -21.42 20.15 2.52
CA GLY A 14 -22.03 20.82 1.36
C GLY A 14 -22.21 19.85 0.20
N THR A 15 -21.62 20.14 -0.94
CA THR A 15 -21.65 19.30 -2.15
C THR A 15 -20.57 18.23 -2.19
N LEU A 16 -19.60 18.27 -1.26
CA LEU A 16 -18.48 17.33 -1.20
C LEU A 16 -18.88 16.09 -0.40
N ALA A 17 -19.02 14.94 -1.06
CA ALA A 17 -19.23 13.65 -0.43
C ALA A 17 -17.89 12.99 -0.08
N VAL A 18 -17.63 12.77 1.21
CA VAL A 18 -16.43 12.09 1.70
C VAL A 18 -16.72 10.60 1.79
N ARG A 19 -16.02 9.80 1.00
CA ARG A 19 -16.18 8.34 0.96
C ARG A 19 -15.36 7.66 2.06
N TRP A 20 -15.87 6.55 2.61
CA TRP A 20 -15.18 5.73 3.60
C TRP A 20 -13.78 5.31 3.16
N TYR A 21 -13.61 4.93 1.88
CA TYR A 21 -12.30 4.53 1.35
C TYR A 21 -11.27 5.64 1.51
N SER A 22 -11.60 6.84 1.06
CA SER A 22 -10.70 8.00 1.16
C SER A 22 -10.42 8.40 2.60
N LEU A 23 -11.46 8.37 3.45
CA LEU A 23 -11.33 8.67 4.87
C LEU A 23 -10.40 7.70 5.59
N LEU A 24 -10.61 6.40 5.41
CA LEU A 24 -9.78 5.35 6.00
C LEU A 24 -8.34 5.43 5.50
N TRP A 25 -8.15 5.72 4.21
CA TRP A 25 -6.80 5.91 3.65
C TRP A 25 -6.09 7.11 4.31
N CYS A 26 -6.77 8.24 4.46
CA CYS A 26 -6.23 9.41 5.17
C CYS A 26 -5.91 9.11 6.63
N ILE A 27 -6.78 8.37 7.33
CA ILE A 27 -6.53 7.93 8.71
C ILE A 27 -5.27 7.06 8.77
N GLY A 28 -5.13 6.08 7.86
CA GLY A 28 -3.96 5.22 7.79
C GLY A 28 -2.67 5.99 7.58
N LEU A 29 -2.69 6.98 6.67
CA LEU A 29 -1.54 7.86 6.42
C LEU A 29 -1.22 8.76 7.63
N ALA A 30 -2.23 9.33 8.28
CA ALA A 30 -2.04 10.19 9.45
C ALA A 30 -1.42 9.41 10.62
N VAL A 31 -1.90 8.18 10.87
CA VAL A 31 -1.33 7.31 11.90
C VAL A 31 0.11 6.92 11.53
N ALA A 32 0.37 6.55 10.27
CA ALA A 32 1.72 6.21 9.82
C ALA A 32 2.68 7.40 9.96
N TYR A 33 2.26 8.60 9.54
CA TYR A 33 3.03 9.84 9.73
C TYR A 33 3.39 10.05 11.20
N TYR A 34 2.41 9.98 12.09
CA TYR A 34 2.61 10.15 13.52
C TYR A 34 3.58 9.10 14.09
N VAL A 35 3.43 7.85 13.70
CA VAL A 35 4.32 6.76 14.15
C VAL A 35 5.76 7.02 13.69
N VAL A 36 5.99 7.29 12.40
CA VAL A 36 7.33 7.52 11.86
C VAL A 36 7.97 8.77 12.49
N MET A 37 7.21 9.85 12.66
CA MET A 37 7.67 11.05 13.38
C MET A 37 8.15 10.71 14.80
N ARG A 38 7.38 9.91 15.54
CA ARG A 38 7.76 9.46 16.90
C ARG A 38 9.01 8.58 16.89
N LEU A 39 9.17 7.72 15.88
CA LEU A 39 10.35 6.88 15.72
C LEU A 39 11.60 7.74 15.45
N TYR A 40 11.51 8.72 14.56
CA TYR A 40 12.60 9.66 14.24
C TYR A 40 13.01 10.44 15.50
N LYS A 41 12.05 11.01 16.22
CA LYS A 41 12.31 11.73 17.47
C LYS A 41 12.99 10.86 18.52
N LYS A 42 12.57 9.58 18.68
CA LYS A 42 13.21 8.64 19.61
C LYS A 42 14.63 8.25 19.20
N GLN A 43 14.95 8.32 17.92
CA GLN A 43 16.29 8.04 17.38
C GLN A 43 17.20 9.28 17.39
N GLY A 44 16.72 10.43 17.88
CA GLY A 44 17.47 11.69 17.88
C GLY A 44 17.70 12.28 16.48
N ILE A 45 16.89 11.86 15.49
CA ILE A 45 16.95 12.44 14.14
C ILE A 45 16.23 13.79 14.16
N PRO A 46 16.90 14.89 13.73
CA PRO A 46 16.30 16.23 13.72
C PRO A 46 15.01 16.28 12.90
N GLU A 47 14.08 17.12 13.34
CA GLU A 47 12.76 17.30 12.70
C GLU A 47 12.91 17.79 11.25
N GLU A 48 13.88 18.67 10.99
CA GLU A 48 14.22 19.16 9.64
C GLU A 48 14.58 18.03 8.65
N LYS A 49 15.06 16.89 9.15
CA LYS A 49 15.30 15.70 8.34
C LYS A 49 14.04 14.84 8.17
N PHE A 50 13.10 14.89 9.10
CA PHE A 50 11.84 14.16 9.01
C PHE A 50 10.82 14.85 8.09
N ASP A 51 10.66 16.18 8.23
CA ASP A 51 9.63 16.94 7.54
C ASP A 51 9.56 16.69 6.02
N PRO A 52 10.70 16.64 5.30
CA PRO A 52 10.65 16.37 3.87
C PRO A 52 10.20 14.97 3.50
N LEU A 53 10.32 13.97 4.41
CA LEU A 53 10.07 12.56 4.09
C LEU A 53 8.67 12.34 3.52
N PHE A 54 7.66 12.89 4.20
CA PHE A 54 6.27 12.74 3.76
C PHE A 54 6.07 13.35 2.37
N PHE A 55 6.61 14.54 2.15
CA PHE A 55 6.50 15.22 0.85
C PHE A 55 7.17 14.42 -0.27
N TYR A 56 8.40 13.91 -0.03
CA TYR A 56 9.08 13.06 -1.01
C TYR A 56 8.29 11.80 -1.33
N CYS A 57 7.76 11.10 -0.31
CA CYS A 57 6.94 9.90 -0.52
C CYS A 57 5.65 10.23 -1.28
N PHE A 58 4.94 11.28 -0.88
CA PHE A 58 3.66 11.66 -1.49
C PHE A 58 3.83 12.05 -2.97
N VAL A 59 4.77 12.95 -3.25
CA VAL A 59 5.06 13.38 -4.63
C VAL A 59 5.59 12.23 -5.46
N GLY A 60 6.50 11.42 -4.89
CA GLY A 60 7.06 10.27 -5.59
C GLY A 60 6.02 9.25 -6.00
N ILE A 61 5.11 8.88 -5.08
CA ILE A 61 4.02 7.95 -5.39
C ILE A 61 3.07 8.53 -6.42
N LEU A 62 2.62 9.78 -6.23
CA LEU A 62 1.63 10.40 -7.12
C LEU A 62 2.16 10.58 -8.54
N VAL A 63 3.34 11.20 -8.66
CA VAL A 63 3.99 11.43 -9.97
C VAL A 63 4.37 10.11 -10.63
N GLY A 64 4.96 9.19 -9.85
CA GLY A 64 5.34 7.88 -10.36
C GLY A 64 4.14 7.07 -10.85
N ALA A 65 3.05 7.01 -10.07
CA ALA A 65 1.84 6.30 -10.46
C ALA A 65 1.20 6.90 -11.72
N ARG A 66 1.17 8.23 -11.83
CA ARG A 66 0.62 8.93 -13.01
C ARG A 66 1.48 8.69 -14.24
N LEU A 67 2.78 8.94 -14.15
CA LEU A 67 3.71 8.69 -15.27
C LEU A 67 3.73 7.23 -15.68
N GLY A 68 3.69 6.30 -14.71
CA GLY A 68 3.59 4.88 -14.98
C GLY A 68 2.34 4.52 -15.79
N HIS A 69 1.19 5.10 -15.44
CA HIS A 69 -0.03 4.93 -16.24
C HIS A 69 0.14 5.50 -17.64
N CYS A 70 0.52 6.76 -17.76
CA CYS A 70 0.63 7.46 -19.05
C CYS A 70 1.62 6.78 -20.01
N LEU A 71 2.76 6.30 -19.48
CA LEU A 71 3.84 5.78 -20.33
C LEU A 71 3.75 4.27 -20.60
N LEU A 72 3.08 3.49 -19.72
CA LEU A 72 3.01 2.03 -19.86
C LEU A 72 1.67 1.53 -20.39
N TYR A 73 0.57 2.26 -20.11
CA TYR A 73 -0.77 1.81 -20.50
C TYR A 73 -1.34 2.54 -21.71
N GLU A 74 -1.13 3.86 -21.80
CA GLU A 74 -1.67 4.70 -22.90
C GLU A 74 -0.60 5.60 -23.54
N PRO A 75 0.61 5.08 -23.91
CA PRO A 75 1.73 5.93 -24.36
C PRO A 75 1.40 6.74 -25.63
N GLY A 76 0.67 6.12 -26.57
CA GLY A 76 0.30 6.78 -27.83
C GLY A 76 -0.56 8.03 -27.61
N TYR A 77 -1.51 7.97 -26.67
CA TYR A 77 -2.36 9.10 -26.36
C TYR A 77 -1.59 10.21 -25.62
N PHE A 78 -0.91 9.86 -24.51
CA PHE A 78 -0.29 10.86 -23.64
C PHE A 78 0.96 11.52 -24.23
N LEU A 79 1.68 10.85 -25.11
CA LEU A 79 2.79 11.47 -25.83
C LEU A 79 2.29 12.54 -26.82
N ALA A 80 1.08 12.40 -27.36
CA ALA A 80 0.43 13.43 -28.18
C ALA A 80 -0.19 14.57 -27.33
N HIS A 81 -0.51 14.30 -26.05
CA HIS A 81 -1.16 15.24 -25.14
C HIS A 81 -0.37 15.41 -23.82
N PRO A 82 0.88 15.93 -23.86
CA PRO A 82 1.78 15.95 -22.70
C PRO A 82 1.26 16.76 -21.50
N LEU A 83 0.42 17.75 -21.71
CA LEU A 83 -0.18 18.54 -20.63
C LEU A 83 -1.13 17.69 -19.76
N GLU A 84 -1.86 16.76 -20.36
CA GLU A 84 -2.77 15.86 -19.66
C GLU A 84 -2.05 14.81 -18.81
N MET A 85 -0.74 14.60 -19.00
CA MET A 85 0.06 13.77 -18.11
C MET A 85 0.16 14.36 -16.69
N PHE A 86 0.26 15.70 -16.62
CA PHE A 86 0.52 16.41 -15.36
C PHE A 86 -0.71 17.12 -14.79
N LEU A 87 -1.66 17.47 -15.65
CA LEU A 87 -2.88 18.16 -15.25
C LEU A 87 -4.06 17.19 -15.18
N PRO A 88 -4.97 17.35 -14.20
CA PRO A 88 -6.16 16.50 -14.05
C PRO A 88 -7.28 16.94 -15.02
N ILE A 89 -6.93 17.18 -16.26
CA ILE A 89 -7.83 17.65 -17.33
C ILE A 89 -7.73 16.74 -18.54
N ARG A 90 -8.75 16.78 -19.40
CA ARG A 90 -8.76 16.18 -20.72
C ARG A 90 -9.33 17.18 -21.70
N PHE A 91 -8.75 17.27 -22.91
CA PHE A 91 -9.28 18.06 -24.00
C PHE A 91 -10.21 17.18 -24.83
N ASP A 92 -11.36 17.73 -25.24
CA ASP A 92 -12.25 17.10 -26.20
C ASP A 92 -11.85 17.42 -27.66
N ASP A 93 -12.56 16.83 -28.60
CA ASP A 93 -12.31 17.03 -30.04
C ASP A 93 -12.56 18.47 -30.48
N ALA A 94 -13.30 19.28 -29.73
CA ALA A 94 -13.54 20.70 -29.97
C ALA A 94 -12.43 21.59 -29.40
N GLY A 95 -11.52 21.03 -28.61
CA GLY A 95 -10.44 21.73 -27.91
C GLY A 95 -10.83 22.32 -26.56
N ASP A 96 -12.03 22.01 -26.05
CA ASP A 96 -12.47 22.44 -24.74
C ASP A 96 -11.92 21.48 -23.67
N TRP A 97 -11.51 22.02 -22.52
CA TRP A 97 -10.96 21.23 -21.43
C TRP A 97 -12.02 20.85 -20.40
N HIS A 98 -11.94 19.63 -19.91
CA HIS A 98 -12.80 19.10 -18.86
C HIS A 98 -11.96 18.59 -17.68
N PHE A 99 -12.40 18.88 -16.46
CA PHE A 99 -11.76 18.36 -15.28
C PHE A 99 -12.11 16.87 -15.10
N THR A 100 -11.13 16.00 -15.23
CA THR A 100 -11.30 14.54 -15.11
C THR A 100 -10.76 13.97 -13.79
N GLY A 101 -10.09 14.78 -12.97
CA GLY A 101 -9.32 14.31 -11.85
C GLY A 101 -8.08 13.50 -12.31
N TYR A 102 -7.35 12.94 -11.36
CA TYR A 102 -6.26 12.01 -11.67
C TYR A 102 -6.81 10.58 -11.82
N ALA A 103 -7.55 10.31 -12.89
CA ALA A 103 -7.91 8.97 -13.31
C ALA A 103 -6.69 8.30 -13.97
N GLY A 104 -6.51 7.00 -13.76
CA GLY A 104 -5.36 6.26 -14.30
C GLY A 104 -4.09 6.47 -13.47
N LEU A 105 -3.93 5.62 -12.46
CA LEU A 105 -2.74 5.54 -11.61
C LEU A 105 -2.22 4.09 -11.64
N ALA A 106 -0.96 3.91 -12.03
CA ALA A 106 -0.34 2.59 -12.11
C ALA A 106 0.49 2.30 -10.84
N SER A 107 0.21 1.19 -10.17
CA SER A 107 0.93 0.77 -8.96
C SER A 107 2.43 0.55 -9.19
N HIS A 108 2.80 0.01 -10.36
CA HIS A 108 4.21 -0.18 -10.72
C HIS A 108 4.95 1.15 -10.82
N GLY A 109 4.33 2.16 -11.44
CA GLY A 109 4.86 3.51 -11.50
C GLY A 109 4.99 4.15 -10.13
N GLY A 110 3.98 3.98 -9.26
CA GLY A 110 4.03 4.45 -7.87
C GLY A 110 5.16 3.81 -7.07
N THR A 111 5.41 2.51 -7.28
CA THR A 111 6.54 1.79 -6.64
C THR A 111 7.90 2.33 -7.12
N ALA A 112 8.07 2.53 -8.42
CA ALA A 112 9.30 3.13 -8.95
C ALA A 112 9.49 4.56 -8.45
N GLY A 113 8.41 5.33 -8.40
CA GLY A 113 8.40 6.71 -7.90
C GLY A 113 8.80 6.83 -6.44
N ILE A 114 8.29 5.95 -5.56
CA ILE A 114 8.68 5.98 -4.14
C ILE A 114 10.13 5.56 -3.94
N ILE A 115 10.65 4.60 -4.70
CA ILE A 115 12.05 4.20 -4.62
C ILE A 115 12.96 5.39 -5.00
N LEU A 116 12.67 6.07 -6.10
CA LEU A 116 13.40 7.26 -6.53
C LEU A 116 13.30 8.38 -5.48
N ALA A 117 12.09 8.64 -4.96
CA ALA A 117 11.86 9.67 -3.95
C ALA A 117 12.65 9.40 -2.66
N LEU A 118 12.68 8.17 -2.18
CA LEU A 118 13.46 7.79 -1.01
C LEU A 118 14.97 7.91 -1.25
N TRP A 119 15.43 7.58 -2.45
CA TRP A 119 16.83 7.76 -2.81
C TRP A 119 17.23 9.25 -2.83
N LEU A 120 16.39 10.13 -3.40
CA LEU A 120 16.59 11.57 -3.39
C LEU A 120 16.54 12.15 -1.97
N TYR A 121 15.57 11.68 -1.15
CA TYR A 121 15.46 12.06 0.25
C TYR A 121 16.73 11.72 1.04
N VAL A 122 17.24 10.50 0.91
CA VAL A 122 18.48 10.05 1.56
C VAL A 122 19.67 10.88 1.14
N LYS A 123 19.80 11.18 -0.16
CA LYS A 123 20.88 12.06 -0.66
C LYS A 123 20.81 13.47 -0.05
N ARG A 124 19.60 14.00 0.12
CA ARG A 124 19.42 15.36 0.67
C ARG A 124 19.67 15.43 2.18
N THR A 125 19.17 14.43 2.93
CA THR A 125 19.16 14.49 4.40
C THR A 125 20.35 13.80 5.04
N GLY A 126 21.04 12.91 4.31
CA GLY A 126 22.12 12.08 4.84
C GLY A 126 21.63 10.97 5.80
N VAL A 127 20.30 10.78 5.96
CA VAL A 127 19.76 9.66 6.75
C VAL A 127 20.00 8.36 5.98
N ASN A 128 20.51 7.33 6.66
CA ASN A 128 20.79 6.05 6.02
C ASN A 128 19.52 5.41 5.42
N PHE A 129 19.62 4.90 4.19
CA PHE A 129 18.48 4.33 3.45
C PHE A 129 17.80 3.17 4.19
N VAL A 130 18.58 2.24 4.76
CA VAL A 130 18.04 1.09 5.49
C VAL A 130 17.28 1.55 6.74
N ARG A 131 17.78 2.60 7.42
CA ARG A 131 17.08 3.22 8.55
C ARG A 131 15.76 3.84 8.13
N VAL A 132 15.70 4.51 6.99
CA VAL A 132 14.48 5.13 6.46
C VAL A 132 13.41 4.06 6.16
N ILE A 133 13.79 3.00 5.41
CA ILE A 133 12.83 1.94 5.06
C ILE A 133 12.38 1.13 6.27
N ASP A 134 13.25 0.90 7.28
CA ASP A 134 12.86 0.26 8.53
C ASP A 134 11.82 1.09 9.31
N ASN A 135 12.01 2.42 9.40
CA ASN A 135 11.05 3.30 10.07
C ASN A 135 9.68 3.31 9.36
N ILE A 136 9.68 3.40 8.03
CA ILE A 136 8.44 3.33 7.24
C ILE A 136 7.76 1.98 7.43
N ALA A 137 8.53 0.89 7.42
CA ALA A 137 8.03 -0.47 7.53
C ALA A 137 7.32 -0.75 8.86
N VAL A 138 7.73 -0.10 9.96
CA VAL A 138 7.01 -0.21 11.25
C VAL A 138 5.56 0.30 11.13
N ALA A 139 5.34 1.35 10.33
CA ALA A 139 4.04 1.98 10.17
C ALA A 139 3.23 1.46 8.96
N THR A 140 3.88 0.86 7.97
CA THR A 140 3.21 0.37 6.75
C THR A 140 2.00 -0.53 7.01
N PRO A 141 2.02 -1.49 7.97
CA PRO A 141 0.89 -2.38 8.16
C PRO A 141 -0.41 -1.68 8.58
N ILE A 142 -0.35 -0.55 9.31
CA ILE A 142 -1.59 0.19 9.66
C ILE A 142 -2.21 0.88 8.45
N THR A 143 -1.40 1.43 7.54
CA THR A 143 -1.90 1.99 6.28
C THR A 143 -2.52 0.88 5.43
N ALA A 144 -1.86 -0.26 5.32
CA ALA A 144 -2.38 -1.43 4.61
C ALA A 144 -3.72 -1.93 5.21
N CYS A 145 -3.83 -1.97 6.55
CA CYS A 145 -5.08 -2.30 7.25
C CYS A 145 -6.21 -1.34 6.84
N CYS A 146 -5.97 -0.03 6.91
CA CYS A 146 -6.97 0.97 6.55
C CYS A 146 -7.41 0.87 5.08
N ILE A 147 -6.49 0.56 4.16
CA ILE A 147 -6.81 0.32 2.75
C ILE A 147 -7.73 -0.89 2.62
N ARG A 148 -7.45 -2.00 3.33
CA ARG A 148 -8.31 -3.20 3.29
C ARG A 148 -9.70 -2.96 3.86
N LEU A 149 -9.81 -2.18 4.93
CA LEU A 149 -11.12 -1.74 5.44
C LEU A 149 -11.84 -0.86 4.40
N GLY A 150 -11.12 -0.01 3.69
CA GLY A 150 -11.69 0.77 2.57
C GLY A 150 -12.21 -0.11 1.44
N ASN A 151 -11.45 -1.14 1.03
CA ASN A 151 -11.92 -2.12 0.04
C ASN A 151 -13.18 -2.87 0.53
N LEU A 152 -13.27 -3.21 1.81
CA LEU A 152 -14.45 -3.83 2.40
C LEU A 152 -15.67 -2.90 2.30
N MET A 153 -15.52 -1.61 2.62
CA MET A 153 -16.60 -0.62 2.49
C MET A 153 -17.08 -0.47 1.04
N ASN A 154 -16.17 -0.57 0.08
CA ASN A 154 -16.49 -0.52 -1.35
C ASN A 154 -17.02 -1.86 -1.91
N SER A 155 -17.00 -2.95 -1.12
CA SER A 155 -17.29 -4.32 -1.60
C SER A 155 -16.37 -4.76 -2.75
N GLU A 156 -15.08 -4.38 -2.69
CA GLU A 156 -14.05 -4.71 -3.68
C GLU A 156 -13.21 -5.90 -3.21
N ILE A 157 -12.64 -6.67 -4.17
CA ILE A 157 -11.69 -7.76 -3.88
C ILE A 157 -12.30 -8.81 -2.92
N VAL A 158 -13.54 -9.19 -3.18
CA VAL A 158 -14.27 -10.19 -2.39
C VAL A 158 -13.68 -11.60 -2.57
N GLY A 159 -13.92 -12.46 -1.60
CA GLY A 159 -13.51 -13.86 -1.65
C GLY A 159 -14.50 -14.75 -2.39
N LYS A 160 -14.14 -16.03 -2.52
CA LYS A 160 -15.00 -17.10 -3.05
C LYS A 160 -16.22 -17.30 -2.16
N TYR A 161 -17.22 -17.99 -2.68
CA TYR A 161 -18.35 -18.46 -1.88
C TYR A 161 -17.88 -19.41 -0.78
N THR A 162 -18.45 -19.26 0.41
CA THR A 162 -18.06 -20.11 1.55
C THR A 162 -18.64 -21.51 1.51
N GLY A 163 -19.72 -21.70 0.72
CA GLY A 163 -20.48 -22.95 0.70
C GLY A 163 -21.21 -23.25 2.01
N SER A 164 -21.35 -22.27 2.90
CA SER A 164 -21.99 -22.39 4.22
C SER A 164 -22.70 -21.10 4.61
N ASP A 165 -23.40 -21.09 5.75
CA ASP A 165 -24.05 -19.88 6.30
C ASP A 165 -23.05 -18.87 6.90
N TYR A 166 -21.76 -19.17 6.91
CA TYR A 166 -20.71 -18.25 7.33
C TYR A 166 -20.29 -17.32 6.19
N GLY A 167 -20.09 -16.04 6.48
CA GLY A 167 -19.55 -15.07 5.55
C GLY A 167 -20.39 -13.81 5.38
N PHE A 168 -20.04 -13.03 4.37
CA PHE A 168 -20.66 -11.77 4.02
C PHE A 168 -21.43 -11.90 2.70
N VAL A 169 -22.68 -11.46 2.69
CA VAL A 169 -23.49 -11.30 1.47
C VAL A 169 -23.31 -9.87 0.99
N PHE A 170 -22.58 -9.68 -0.09
CA PHE A 170 -22.31 -8.36 -0.65
C PHE A 170 -23.45 -7.91 -1.57
N GLU A 171 -24.52 -7.37 -0.99
CA GLU A 171 -25.73 -6.96 -1.74
C GLU A 171 -25.44 -5.97 -2.87
N ARG A 172 -24.47 -5.07 -2.69
CA ARG A 172 -24.05 -4.12 -3.72
C ARG A 172 -23.59 -4.78 -5.02
N LEU A 173 -23.04 -6.00 -4.94
CA LEU A 173 -22.62 -6.79 -6.10
C LEU A 173 -23.76 -7.66 -6.65
N GLY A 174 -24.98 -7.56 -6.10
CA GLY A 174 -26.11 -8.43 -6.45
C GLY A 174 -25.96 -9.85 -5.90
N GLU A 175 -25.06 -10.06 -4.91
CA GLU A 175 -24.81 -11.36 -4.33
C GLU A 175 -25.94 -11.77 -3.38
N THR A 176 -26.28 -13.06 -3.40
CA THR A 176 -27.28 -13.66 -2.50
C THR A 176 -26.68 -14.72 -1.60
N LEU A 177 -25.47 -15.19 -1.91
CA LEU A 177 -24.77 -16.24 -1.18
C LEU A 177 -23.58 -15.66 -0.39
N PRO A 178 -23.26 -16.25 0.78
CA PRO A 178 -22.13 -15.79 1.60
C PRO A 178 -20.78 -16.03 0.94
N ARG A 179 -19.95 -14.99 0.93
CA ARG A 179 -18.57 -15.01 0.46
C ARG A 179 -17.57 -14.79 1.61
N HIS A 180 -16.34 -15.26 1.43
CA HIS A 180 -15.25 -14.93 2.33
C HIS A 180 -14.94 -13.43 2.27
N PRO A 181 -14.96 -12.69 3.40
CA PRO A 181 -14.53 -11.30 3.44
C PRO A 181 -13.00 -11.22 3.51
N GLY A 182 -12.33 -11.54 2.40
CA GLY A 182 -10.87 -11.58 2.32
C GLY A 182 -10.21 -10.27 2.75
N GLN A 183 -10.85 -9.13 2.45
CA GLN A 183 -10.41 -7.80 2.87
C GLN A 183 -10.36 -7.67 4.39
N LEU A 184 -11.36 -8.22 5.10
CA LEU A 184 -11.43 -8.18 6.56
C LEU A 184 -10.34 -9.07 7.18
N TYR A 185 -10.08 -10.25 6.58
CA TYR A 185 -9.00 -11.12 7.04
C TYR A 185 -7.64 -10.42 6.94
N GLU A 186 -7.37 -9.77 5.80
CA GLU A 186 -6.15 -8.99 5.61
C GLU A 186 -6.10 -7.79 6.56
N ALA A 187 -7.19 -7.06 6.76
CA ALA A 187 -7.23 -5.92 7.66
C ALA A 187 -6.87 -6.31 9.11
N ILE A 188 -7.48 -7.39 9.63
CA ILE A 188 -7.19 -7.89 10.98
C ILE A 188 -5.72 -8.31 11.09
N ALA A 189 -5.22 -9.08 10.14
CA ALA A 189 -3.83 -9.53 10.15
C ALA A 189 -2.85 -8.35 10.11
N TYR A 190 -3.09 -7.36 9.24
CA TYR A 190 -2.22 -6.19 9.11
C TYR A 190 -2.28 -5.31 10.36
N PHE A 191 -3.42 -5.20 11.00
CA PHE A 191 -3.52 -4.54 12.30
C PHE A 191 -2.68 -5.26 13.39
N VAL A 192 -2.75 -6.59 13.44
CA VAL A 192 -1.92 -7.40 14.34
C VAL A 192 -0.44 -7.21 14.02
N PHE A 193 -0.04 -7.22 12.74
CA PHE A 193 1.35 -6.99 12.34
C PHE A 193 1.84 -5.60 12.72
N PHE A 194 0.98 -4.60 12.66
CA PHE A 194 1.29 -3.26 13.16
C PHE A 194 1.59 -3.27 14.67
N LEU A 195 0.73 -3.89 15.47
CA LEU A 195 0.94 -3.99 16.91
C LEU A 195 2.22 -4.77 17.25
N VAL A 196 2.48 -5.87 16.53
CA VAL A 196 3.72 -6.64 16.67
C VAL A 196 4.93 -5.81 16.26
N SER A 197 4.87 -5.03 15.17
CA SER A 197 5.95 -4.12 14.78
C SER A 197 6.30 -3.11 15.87
N LEU A 198 5.28 -2.50 16.50
CA LEU A 198 5.47 -1.56 17.62
C LEU A 198 6.06 -2.25 18.86
N TRP A 199 5.62 -3.47 19.16
CA TRP A 199 6.15 -4.27 20.25
C TRP A 199 7.60 -4.65 20.00
N LEU A 200 7.93 -5.15 18.80
CA LEU A 200 9.29 -5.46 18.38
C LEU A 200 10.21 -4.24 18.46
N TYR A 201 9.72 -3.07 18.04
CA TYR A 201 10.49 -1.83 18.15
C TYR A 201 10.77 -1.47 19.61
N ARG A 202 9.80 -1.62 20.50
CA ARG A 202 10.00 -1.38 21.94
C ARG A 202 11.01 -2.36 22.56
N ARG A 203 11.01 -3.60 22.09
CA ARG A 203 11.86 -4.66 22.63
C ARG A 203 13.27 -4.65 22.05
N TRP A 204 13.41 -4.28 20.77
CA TRP A 204 14.67 -4.27 20.05
C TRP A 204 14.87 -3.01 19.20
N PRO A 205 14.88 -1.81 19.80
CA PRO A 205 15.04 -0.54 19.06
C PRO A 205 16.36 -0.46 18.29
N GLN A 206 17.40 -1.16 18.77
CA GLN A 206 18.71 -1.23 18.12
C GLN A 206 18.71 -1.96 16.77
N ARG A 207 17.61 -2.65 16.40
CA ARG A 207 17.46 -3.29 15.09
C ARG A 207 17.02 -2.33 13.99
N ILE A 208 16.64 -1.10 14.33
CA ILE A 208 16.40 -0.07 13.30
C ILE A 208 17.71 0.25 12.59
N GLY A 209 17.65 0.33 11.26
CA GLY A 209 18.82 0.52 10.41
C GLY A 209 19.56 -0.77 10.06
N THR A 210 18.95 -1.92 10.35
CA THR A 210 19.49 -3.24 9.95
C THR A 210 18.73 -3.89 8.80
N GLY A 211 17.56 -3.36 8.42
CA GLY A 211 16.62 -3.98 7.49
C GLY A 211 15.68 -5.00 8.15
N PHE A 212 15.75 -5.15 9.47
CA PHE A 212 14.93 -6.11 10.21
C PHE A 212 13.43 -5.79 10.15
N PHE A 213 13.05 -4.53 10.38
CA PHE A 213 11.64 -4.12 10.36
C PHE A 213 11.09 -4.12 8.94
N PHE A 214 11.88 -3.73 7.97
CA PHE A 214 11.54 -3.87 6.56
C PHE A 214 11.32 -5.35 6.19
N GLY A 215 12.24 -6.22 6.62
CA GLY A 215 12.13 -7.66 6.45
C GLY A 215 10.87 -8.24 7.10
N PHE A 216 10.59 -7.85 8.36
CA PHE A 216 9.39 -8.29 9.08
C PHE A 216 8.12 -7.84 8.35
N CYS A 217 8.02 -6.58 7.96
CA CYS A 217 6.86 -6.03 7.26
C CYS A 217 6.58 -6.79 5.95
N LEU A 218 7.58 -6.94 5.09
CA LEU A 218 7.41 -7.65 3.82
C LEU A 218 7.04 -9.11 4.04
N THR A 219 7.79 -9.82 4.91
CA THR A 219 7.52 -11.24 5.16
C THR A 219 6.11 -11.45 5.70
N SER A 220 5.70 -10.70 6.72
CA SER A 220 4.40 -10.89 7.35
C SER A 220 3.23 -10.56 6.41
N ILE A 221 3.29 -9.41 5.71
CA ILE A 221 2.22 -9.00 4.80
C ILE A 221 2.11 -9.96 3.61
N PHE A 222 3.22 -10.25 2.93
CA PHE A 222 3.16 -11.04 1.71
C PHE A 222 3.03 -12.54 1.95
N ALA A 223 3.54 -13.09 3.05
CA ALA A 223 3.24 -14.46 3.45
C ALA A 223 1.76 -14.62 3.78
N PHE A 224 1.18 -13.70 4.56
CA PHE A 224 -0.25 -13.74 4.86
C PHE A 224 -1.10 -13.57 3.60
N ARG A 225 -0.74 -12.64 2.71
CA ARG A 225 -1.39 -12.47 1.41
C ARG A 225 -1.35 -13.75 0.59
N PHE A 226 -0.21 -14.45 0.53
CA PHE A 226 -0.09 -15.72 -0.18
C PHE A 226 -1.14 -16.73 0.29
N PHE A 227 -1.39 -16.84 1.61
CA PHE A 227 -2.40 -17.74 2.14
C PHE A 227 -3.83 -17.23 1.90
N VAL A 228 -4.11 -15.95 2.06
CA VAL A 228 -5.45 -15.39 1.87
C VAL A 228 -5.89 -15.47 0.40
N GLU A 229 -4.97 -15.44 -0.55
CA GLU A 229 -5.28 -15.59 -1.97
C GLU A 229 -6.00 -16.92 -2.29
N ILE A 230 -5.85 -17.96 -1.46
CA ILE A 230 -6.60 -19.23 -1.61
C ILE A 230 -8.11 -19.00 -1.49
N PHE A 231 -8.52 -18.04 -0.66
CA PHE A 231 -9.93 -17.69 -0.41
C PHE A 231 -10.48 -16.61 -1.34
N LYS A 232 -9.62 -15.97 -2.15
CA LYS A 232 -10.04 -14.93 -3.08
C LYS A 232 -10.51 -15.53 -4.40
N GLU A 233 -11.47 -14.83 -5.02
CA GLU A 233 -11.90 -15.15 -6.37
C GLU A 233 -10.85 -14.67 -7.37
N VAL A 234 -10.68 -15.44 -8.43
CA VAL A 234 -9.82 -15.06 -9.57
C VAL A 234 -10.45 -13.85 -10.25
N GLN A 235 -9.69 -12.79 -10.43
CA GLN A 235 -10.20 -11.53 -10.95
C GLN A 235 -10.14 -11.43 -12.48
N GLU A 236 -9.14 -12.10 -13.09
CA GLU A 236 -8.88 -12.03 -14.52
C GLU A 236 -8.93 -13.41 -15.18
N PRO A 237 -9.57 -13.57 -16.35
CA PRO A 237 -9.71 -14.86 -17.02
C PRO A 237 -8.39 -15.60 -17.27
N TRP A 238 -7.31 -14.89 -17.59
CA TRP A 238 -5.98 -15.49 -17.83
C TRP A 238 -5.33 -16.07 -16.57
N GLU A 239 -5.75 -15.65 -15.38
CA GLU A 239 -5.29 -16.27 -14.13
C GLU A 239 -5.74 -17.72 -13.99
N LEU A 240 -6.88 -18.11 -14.58
CA LEU A 240 -7.37 -19.50 -14.58
C LEU A 240 -6.40 -20.41 -15.33
N GLU A 241 -5.84 -19.96 -16.45
CA GLU A 241 -4.83 -20.69 -17.19
C GLU A 241 -3.55 -20.87 -16.37
N MET A 242 -3.13 -19.79 -15.66
CA MET A 242 -1.96 -19.86 -14.78
C MET A 242 -2.20 -20.81 -13.61
N VAL A 243 -3.35 -20.77 -12.95
CA VAL A 243 -3.71 -21.69 -11.85
C VAL A 243 -3.72 -23.12 -12.35
N SER A 244 -4.22 -23.39 -13.58
CA SER A 244 -4.22 -24.74 -14.15
C SER A 244 -2.80 -25.24 -14.49
N ALA A 245 -1.88 -24.33 -14.86
CA ALA A 245 -0.52 -24.67 -15.25
C ALA A 245 0.43 -24.87 -14.07
N ILE A 246 0.36 -24.04 -13.04
CA ILE A 246 1.33 -24.02 -11.92
C ILE A 246 0.68 -24.15 -10.52
N GLY A 247 -0.65 -24.23 -10.44
CA GLY A 247 -1.38 -24.36 -9.16
C GLY A 247 -1.40 -23.09 -8.29
N LEU A 248 -0.90 -21.96 -8.78
CA LEU A 248 -0.83 -20.69 -8.05
C LEU A 248 -1.51 -19.57 -8.84
N ASN A 249 -2.20 -18.67 -8.16
CA ASN A 249 -2.75 -17.47 -8.77
C ASN A 249 -1.71 -16.33 -8.82
N GLN A 250 -2.04 -15.25 -9.54
CA GLN A 250 -1.15 -14.10 -9.71
C GLN A 250 -0.73 -13.48 -8.36
N GLY A 251 -1.67 -13.33 -7.43
CA GLY A 251 -1.40 -12.74 -6.12
C GLY A 251 -0.39 -13.57 -5.31
N GLN A 252 -0.45 -14.91 -5.43
CA GLN A 252 0.50 -15.82 -4.81
C GLN A 252 1.88 -15.72 -5.44
N VAL A 253 1.96 -15.78 -6.78
CA VAL A 253 3.24 -15.67 -7.51
C VAL A 253 3.93 -14.34 -7.21
N LEU A 254 3.19 -13.23 -7.27
CA LEU A 254 3.73 -11.91 -6.96
C LEU A 254 4.15 -11.74 -5.50
N SER A 255 3.61 -12.53 -4.58
CA SER A 255 3.99 -12.48 -3.17
C SER A 255 5.35 -13.11 -2.89
N ILE A 256 5.75 -14.14 -3.66
CA ILE A 256 6.99 -14.90 -3.43
C ILE A 256 8.25 -14.01 -3.41
N PRO A 257 8.51 -13.14 -4.40
CA PRO A 257 9.69 -12.29 -4.38
C PRO A 257 9.77 -11.40 -3.14
N PHE A 258 8.64 -10.84 -2.71
CA PHE A 258 8.59 -9.98 -1.54
C PHE A 258 8.84 -10.74 -0.23
N VAL A 259 8.35 -11.99 -0.13
CA VAL A 259 8.68 -12.87 1.01
C VAL A 259 10.18 -13.16 1.02
N ILE A 260 10.79 -13.49 -0.11
CA ILE A 260 12.24 -13.75 -0.20
C ILE A 260 13.04 -12.51 0.24
N ILE A 261 12.73 -11.34 -0.30
CA ILE A 261 13.36 -10.06 0.07
C ILE A 261 13.17 -9.80 1.58
N GLY A 262 11.97 -10.05 2.09
CA GLY A 262 11.68 -9.88 3.51
C GLY A 262 12.49 -10.81 4.41
N VAL A 263 12.57 -12.09 4.07
CA VAL A 263 13.35 -13.09 4.81
C VAL A 263 14.85 -12.73 4.81
N LEU A 264 15.40 -12.25 3.69
CA LEU A 264 16.78 -11.76 3.63
C LEU A 264 17.02 -10.60 4.61
N GLY A 265 16.03 -9.71 4.81
CA GLY A 265 16.06 -8.66 5.82
C GLY A 265 16.09 -9.20 7.24
N LEU A 266 15.23 -10.19 7.54
CA LEU A 266 15.18 -10.86 8.85
C LEU A 266 16.49 -11.57 9.18
N LEU A 267 17.14 -12.19 8.18
CA LEU A 267 18.45 -12.84 8.28
C LEU A 267 19.61 -11.85 8.40
N GLY A 268 19.34 -10.54 8.31
CA GLY A 268 20.34 -9.50 8.52
C GLY A 268 21.23 -9.20 7.31
N VAL A 269 20.86 -9.64 6.12
CA VAL A 269 21.62 -9.38 4.88
C VAL A 269 21.81 -7.88 4.64
N TYR A 270 20.82 -7.06 5.00
CA TYR A 270 20.86 -5.60 4.80
C TYR A 270 21.64 -4.85 5.86
N ARG A 271 22.04 -5.51 6.95
CA ARG A 271 22.79 -4.89 8.05
C ARG A 271 24.10 -4.25 7.59
N ARG A 272 24.74 -4.81 6.57
CA ARG A 272 25.98 -4.28 5.98
C ARG A 272 25.82 -2.92 5.29
N PHE A 273 24.59 -2.60 4.87
CA PHE A 273 24.23 -1.32 4.24
C PHE A 273 23.59 -0.33 5.21
N GLY A 274 23.35 -0.77 6.43
CA GLY A 274 22.71 0.00 7.48
C GLY A 274 23.74 0.76 8.34
N ASP A 275 23.19 1.50 9.30
CA ASP A 275 23.95 2.30 10.27
C ASP A 275 23.59 1.94 11.72
N ALA A 276 23.17 0.72 11.97
CA ALA A 276 22.78 0.26 13.29
C ALA A 276 23.93 0.49 14.31
N GLY A 277 23.59 1.19 15.39
CA GLY A 277 24.55 1.50 16.46
C GLY A 277 25.55 2.61 16.17
N LYS A 278 25.54 3.25 14.99
CA LYS A 278 26.28 4.47 14.74
C LYS A 278 25.48 5.66 15.29
N ALA A 279 26.03 6.36 16.25
CA ALA A 279 25.49 7.65 16.66
C ALA A 279 25.53 8.57 15.43
N GLN A 280 24.40 9.22 15.12
CA GLN A 280 24.41 10.28 14.13
C GLN A 280 25.07 11.48 14.79
N SER A 281 26.37 11.69 14.52
CA SER A 281 27.11 12.89 14.86
C SER A 281 26.61 14.06 14.03
#